data_6ff692a12b4d4567fcc15efa9eabcbf0
#
_entry.id   6ff692a12b4d4567fcc15efa9eabcbf0
#
_cell.length_a   1.000
_cell.length_b   1.000
_cell.length_c   1.000
_cell.angle_alpha   90.00
_cell.angle_beta   90.00
_cell.angle_gamma   90.00
#
_symmetry.space_group_name_H-M   'P 1'
#
loop_
_entity.id
_entity.type
_entity.pdbx_description
1 polymer ?
#
loop_
_entity_poly.entity_id
_entity_poly.type
_entity_poly.pdbx_seq_one_letter_code
_entity_poly.pdbx_strand_id
1 'polypeptide(L)'
;MNKSEFFEREILLIESEDLRDFVRFFFNERVGAWFWESGASASGKYHPKFAQGEGGLVRHTRAVAMVCEELLRMSTYAYMKSEYKDYARVACLLHDTRKYGRGDEEDKDCYKEHGAIAADDVYRAWHDFFTGGDRCPEFLTLAIKSHMGQWTEHREDRPFTNIDRVVHLADYMASRSFFDIPQIVEEYNEDRAREIVEALEDGYHIINDKVVPPLEKVFQKVWDLAPEGVEVFEPGRARWNEMEANP
;
A
#
# COMPACT_ATOMS: atom_id res chain seq x y z
N MET A 1 -4.09 -19.02 -1.70
CA MET A 1 -3.60 -17.98 -2.62
C MET A 1 -2.19 -17.62 -2.18
N ASN A 2 -1.25 -17.59 -3.09
CA ASN A 2 0.15 -17.27 -2.77
C ASN A 2 0.26 -15.74 -2.64
N LYS A 3 0.37 -15.25 -1.42
CA LYS A 3 0.36 -13.81 -1.11
C LYS A 3 1.55 -13.06 -1.70
N SER A 4 2.69 -13.73 -1.91
CA SER A 4 3.86 -13.12 -2.53
C SER A 4 3.65 -12.72 -3.99
N GLU A 5 2.64 -13.28 -4.68
CA GLU A 5 2.30 -12.95 -6.08
C GLU A 5 1.96 -11.47 -6.29
N PHE A 6 1.43 -10.80 -5.24
CA PHE A 6 1.18 -9.35 -5.27
C PHE A 6 2.43 -8.51 -5.48
N PHE A 7 3.61 -9.05 -5.15
CA PHE A 7 4.91 -8.38 -5.23
C PHE A 7 5.88 -9.04 -6.21
N GLU A 8 5.42 -9.98 -7.04
CA GLU A 8 6.32 -10.78 -7.88
C GLU A 8 7.16 -9.91 -8.83
N ARG A 9 6.60 -8.82 -9.36
CA ARG A 9 7.35 -7.88 -10.20
C ARG A 9 8.52 -7.24 -9.45
N GLU A 10 8.27 -6.81 -8.23
CA GLU A 10 9.25 -6.16 -7.38
C GLU A 10 10.27 -7.17 -6.83
N ILE A 11 9.83 -8.39 -6.50
CA ILE A 11 10.69 -9.49 -6.06
C ILE A 11 11.68 -9.87 -7.16
N LEU A 12 11.27 -9.92 -8.41
CA LEU A 12 12.13 -10.26 -9.55
C LEU A 12 13.23 -9.22 -9.82
N LEU A 13 13.16 -8.02 -9.24
CA LEU A 13 14.23 -7.03 -9.30
C LEU A 13 15.40 -7.34 -8.35
N ILE A 14 15.21 -8.20 -7.37
CA ILE A 14 16.27 -8.69 -6.48
C ILE A 14 17.15 -9.67 -7.29
N GLU A 15 18.46 -9.43 -7.32
CA GLU A 15 19.37 -10.27 -8.12
C GLU A 15 19.62 -11.64 -7.46
N SER A 16 19.73 -11.67 -6.12
CA SER A 16 19.94 -12.90 -5.35
C SER A 16 18.67 -13.77 -5.34
N GLU A 17 18.79 -15.02 -5.80
CA GLU A 17 17.72 -16.00 -5.79
C GLU A 17 17.29 -16.34 -4.35
N ASP A 18 18.25 -16.54 -3.46
CA ASP A 18 18.00 -16.86 -2.05
C ASP A 18 17.21 -15.74 -1.36
N LEU A 19 17.49 -14.48 -1.67
CA LEU A 19 16.74 -13.35 -1.13
C LEU A 19 15.32 -13.25 -1.73
N ARG A 20 15.14 -13.57 -3.01
CA ARG A 20 13.79 -13.66 -3.60
C ARG A 20 12.95 -14.70 -2.89
N ASP A 21 13.53 -15.89 -2.67
CA ASP A 21 12.82 -16.98 -2.02
C ASP A 21 12.54 -16.69 -0.54
N PHE A 22 13.46 -16.01 0.15
CA PHE A 22 13.24 -15.51 1.50
C PHE A 22 12.06 -14.50 1.56
N VAL A 23 11.99 -13.55 0.63
CA VAL A 23 10.88 -12.58 0.57
C VAL A 23 9.55 -13.27 0.29
N ARG A 24 9.51 -14.25 -0.63
CA ARG A 24 8.31 -15.06 -0.89
C ARG A 24 7.88 -15.82 0.35
N PHE A 25 8.82 -16.49 1.01
CA PHE A 25 8.55 -17.16 2.28
C PHE A 25 7.98 -16.19 3.32
N PHE A 26 8.60 -15.02 3.49
CA PHE A 26 8.16 -14.05 4.49
C PHE A 26 6.72 -13.58 4.23
N PHE A 27 6.39 -13.21 3.02
CA PHE A 27 5.01 -12.78 2.68
C PHE A 27 3.98 -13.88 2.87
N ASN A 28 4.31 -15.12 2.54
CA ASN A 28 3.38 -16.23 2.60
C ASN A 28 3.15 -16.74 4.02
N GLU A 29 4.22 -16.79 4.84
CA GLU A 29 4.22 -17.50 6.12
C GLU A 29 4.24 -16.54 7.34
N ARG A 30 4.64 -15.29 7.18
CA ARG A 30 4.90 -14.39 8.31
C ARG A 30 4.03 -13.14 8.35
N VAL A 31 3.44 -12.76 7.23
CA VAL A 31 2.67 -11.51 7.14
C VAL A 31 1.20 -11.77 7.47
N GLY A 32 0.70 -11.08 8.50
CA GLY A 32 -0.68 -11.20 8.98
C GLY A 32 -1.72 -10.57 8.04
N ALA A 33 -3.00 -10.84 8.31
CA ALA A 33 -4.12 -10.38 7.48
C ALA A 33 -4.18 -8.85 7.33
N TRP A 34 -3.92 -8.13 8.42
CA TRP A 34 -3.99 -6.66 8.45
C TRP A 34 -3.13 -5.96 7.41
N PHE A 35 -1.99 -6.52 7.04
CA PHE A 35 -1.15 -5.96 5.99
C PHE A 35 -1.87 -5.93 4.64
N TRP A 36 -2.67 -6.95 4.34
CA TRP A 36 -3.35 -7.12 3.05
C TRP A 36 -4.63 -6.29 2.95
N GLU A 37 -5.28 -6.04 4.07
CA GLU A 37 -6.61 -5.42 4.15
C GLU A 37 -6.56 -3.95 4.50
N SER A 38 -5.46 -3.47 5.12
CA SER A 38 -5.38 -2.12 5.65
C SER A 38 -4.87 -1.08 4.65
N GLY A 39 -5.23 0.19 4.92
CA GLY A 39 -4.61 1.34 4.29
C GLY A 39 -3.21 1.62 4.82
N ALA A 40 -2.40 2.34 4.07
CA ALA A 40 -1.05 2.72 4.50
C ALA A 40 -1.05 3.75 5.65
N SER A 41 -2.19 4.35 5.96
CA SER A 41 -2.33 5.31 7.06
C SER A 41 -3.74 5.25 7.64
N ALA A 42 -3.84 5.21 8.96
CA ALA A 42 -5.11 5.25 9.66
C ALA A 42 -5.91 6.55 9.38
N SER A 43 -5.22 7.69 9.19
CA SER A 43 -5.86 8.99 8.92
C SER A 43 -6.08 9.30 7.44
N GLY A 44 -5.38 8.62 6.52
CA GLY A 44 -5.39 8.90 5.09
C GLY A 44 -4.86 10.29 4.68
N LYS A 45 -4.44 11.12 5.64
CA LYS A 45 -4.20 12.55 5.43
C LYS A 45 -2.99 12.86 4.55
N TYR A 46 -1.93 12.07 4.65
CA TYR A 46 -0.65 12.38 4.02
C TYR A 46 -0.33 11.49 2.83
N HIS A 47 -0.92 10.30 2.76
CA HIS A 47 -0.67 9.32 1.71
C HIS A 47 -1.47 9.62 0.44
N PRO A 48 -0.96 9.22 -0.74
CA PRO A 48 -1.70 9.27 -2.00
C PRO A 48 -3.02 8.49 -1.91
N LYS A 49 -3.97 8.78 -2.79
CA LYS A 49 -5.27 8.11 -2.83
C LYS A 49 -5.14 6.58 -3.01
N PHE A 50 -4.22 6.13 -3.87
CA PHE A 50 -3.99 4.70 -4.10
C PHE A 50 -3.53 3.94 -2.84
N ALA A 51 -2.92 4.62 -1.88
CA ALA A 51 -2.44 4.03 -0.63
C ALA A 51 -3.49 4.06 0.50
N GLN A 52 -4.72 4.47 0.21
CA GLN A 52 -5.81 4.55 1.19
C GLN A 52 -6.77 3.36 1.04
N GLY A 53 -7.53 3.08 2.10
CA GLY A 53 -8.54 2.02 2.11
C GLY A 53 -7.95 0.61 2.03
N GLU A 54 -8.80 -0.35 1.74
CA GLU A 54 -8.44 -1.76 1.65
C GLU A 54 -7.33 -1.99 0.62
N GLY A 55 -6.33 -2.82 0.97
CA GLY A 55 -5.15 -3.06 0.13
C GLY A 55 -4.22 -1.85 -0.07
N GLY A 56 -4.52 -0.71 0.57
CA GLY A 56 -3.72 0.50 0.44
C GLY A 56 -2.28 0.33 0.91
N LEU A 57 -2.05 -0.49 1.94
CA LEU A 57 -0.70 -0.78 2.43
C LEU A 57 0.11 -1.62 1.43
N VAL A 58 -0.52 -2.56 0.74
CA VAL A 58 0.10 -3.34 -0.35
C VAL A 58 0.52 -2.41 -1.48
N ARG A 59 -0.38 -1.53 -1.94
CA ARG A 59 -0.07 -0.55 -3.01
C ARG A 59 1.01 0.44 -2.59
N HIS A 60 1.01 0.89 -1.34
CA HIS A 60 2.08 1.71 -0.77
C HIS A 60 3.43 0.97 -0.81
N THR A 61 3.49 -0.26 -0.36
CA THR A 61 4.72 -1.08 -0.37
C THR A 61 5.26 -1.26 -1.79
N ARG A 62 4.39 -1.48 -2.79
CA ARG A 62 4.79 -1.50 -4.20
C ARG A 62 5.33 -0.15 -4.65
N ALA A 63 4.69 0.95 -4.26
CA ALA A 63 5.18 2.30 -4.55
C ALA A 63 6.57 2.54 -3.96
N VAL A 64 6.80 2.12 -2.71
CA VAL A 64 8.10 2.21 -2.06
C VAL A 64 9.16 1.41 -2.82
N ALA A 65 8.86 0.18 -3.23
CA ALA A 65 9.78 -0.63 -4.02
C ALA A 65 10.11 0.00 -5.38
N MET A 66 9.14 0.61 -6.07
CA MET A 66 9.38 1.32 -7.34
C MET A 66 10.25 2.56 -7.15
N VAL A 67 9.98 3.37 -6.13
CA VAL A 67 10.83 4.54 -5.80
C VAL A 67 12.25 4.09 -5.40
N CYS A 68 12.39 2.98 -4.69
CA CYS A 68 13.69 2.38 -4.39
C CYS A 68 14.50 2.13 -5.66
N GLU A 69 13.91 1.53 -6.70
CA GLU A 69 14.57 1.28 -7.98
C GLU A 69 15.05 2.58 -8.65
N GLU A 70 14.24 3.64 -8.62
CA GLU A 70 14.66 4.94 -9.16
C GLU A 70 15.83 5.53 -8.37
N LEU A 71 15.78 5.47 -7.04
CA LEU A 71 16.86 5.93 -6.18
C LEU A 71 18.16 5.15 -6.43
N LEU A 72 18.09 3.81 -6.55
CA LEU A 72 19.25 2.96 -6.81
C LEU A 72 19.93 3.23 -8.15
N ARG A 73 19.22 3.85 -9.12
CA ARG A 73 19.80 4.30 -10.43
C ARG A 73 20.43 5.67 -10.35
N MET A 74 20.14 6.47 -9.33
CA MET A 74 20.75 7.78 -9.17
C MET A 74 22.27 7.65 -8.97
N SER A 75 23.04 8.61 -9.51
CA SER A 75 24.50 8.61 -9.39
C SER A 75 25.00 8.50 -7.96
N THR A 76 24.22 9.00 -6.99
CA THR A 76 24.53 8.92 -5.56
C THR A 76 24.57 7.48 -5.03
N TYR A 77 23.73 6.58 -5.56
CA TYR A 77 23.58 5.21 -5.09
C TYR A 77 23.98 4.15 -6.11
N ALA A 78 24.16 4.53 -7.38
CA ALA A 78 24.46 3.60 -8.47
C ALA A 78 25.74 2.76 -8.25
N TYR A 79 26.70 3.30 -7.49
CA TYR A 79 27.96 2.62 -7.17
C TYR A 79 27.86 1.60 -6.02
N MET A 80 26.73 1.50 -5.34
CA MET A 80 26.51 0.48 -4.31
C MET A 80 26.69 -0.93 -4.92
N LYS A 81 27.29 -1.84 -4.16
CA LYS A 81 27.39 -3.23 -4.57
C LYS A 81 25.98 -3.82 -4.74
N SER A 82 25.85 -4.77 -5.66
CA SER A 82 24.60 -5.47 -5.94
C SER A 82 23.94 -6.04 -4.68
N GLU A 83 24.69 -6.71 -3.83
CA GLU A 83 24.23 -7.25 -2.56
C GLU A 83 23.55 -6.18 -1.68
N TYR A 84 24.12 -4.98 -1.58
CA TYR A 84 23.54 -3.89 -0.78
C TYR A 84 22.31 -3.28 -1.44
N LYS A 85 22.23 -3.29 -2.76
CA LYS A 85 21.02 -2.92 -3.49
C LYS A 85 19.90 -3.92 -3.22
N ASP A 86 20.22 -5.19 -3.18
CA ASP A 86 19.28 -6.25 -2.86
C ASP A 86 18.75 -6.11 -1.42
N TYR A 87 19.62 -5.79 -0.44
CA TYR A 87 19.14 -5.52 0.91
C TYR A 87 18.21 -4.30 0.97
N ALA A 88 18.46 -3.26 0.18
CA ALA A 88 17.56 -2.12 0.11
C ALA A 88 16.19 -2.52 -0.50
N ARG A 89 16.16 -3.33 -1.56
CA ARG A 89 14.95 -3.87 -2.19
C ARG A 89 14.12 -4.70 -1.21
N VAL A 90 14.79 -5.65 -0.54
CA VAL A 90 14.14 -6.48 0.49
C VAL A 90 13.61 -5.62 1.63
N ALA A 91 14.39 -4.66 2.12
CA ALA A 91 13.96 -3.77 3.18
C ALA A 91 12.74 -2.93 2.77
N CYS A 92 12.71 -2.40 1.54
CA CYS A 92 11.56 -1.68 1.00
C CYS A 92 10.29 -2.54 0.92
N LEU A 93 10.41 -3.83 0.60
CA LEU A 93 9.28 -4.75 0.57
C LEU A 93 8.77 -5.10 1.97
N LEU A 94 9.64 -5.17 2.98
CA LEU A 94 9.29 -5.69 4.29
C LEU A 94 9.10 -4.62 5.40
N HIS A 95 9.42 -3.33 5.13
CA HIS A 95 9.49 -2.27 6.15
C HIS A 95 8.21 -2.08 6.96
N ASP A 96 7.05 -2.12 6.31
CA ASP A 96 5.73 -1.84 6.87
C ASP A 96 4.90 -3.09 7.19
N THR A 97 5.48 -4.30 7.09
CA THR A 97 4.76 -5.57 7.33
C THR A 97 4.21 -5.73 8.74
N ARG A 98 4.63 -4.86 9.67
CA ARG A 98 4.16 -4.82 11.07
C ARG A 98 3.51 -3.49 11.46
N LYS A 99 3.09 -2.70 10.49
CA LYS A 99 2.46 -1.40 10.73
C LYS A 99 1.27 -1.46 11.68
N TYR A 100 0.52 -2.54 11.62
CA TYR A 100 -0.61 -2.85 12.48
C TYR A 100 -0.34 -4.05 13.42
N GLY A 101 0.90 -4.18 13.90
CA GLY A 101 1.31 -5.25 14.80
C GLY A 101 1.53 -6.60 14.12
N ARG A 102 1.50 -7.68 14.92
CA ARG A 102 1.73 -9.05 14.44
C ARG A 102 0.47 -9.74 13.89
N GLY A 103 -0.68 -9.12 13.97
CA GLY A 103 -1.91 -9.61 13.34
C GLY A 103 -2.81 -10.49 14.25
N ASP A 104 -2.40 -10.72 15.48
CA ASP A 104 -3.18 -11.52 16.45
C ASP A 104 -4.04 -10.65 17.38
N GLU A 105 -3.88 -9.34 17.32
CA GLU A 105 -4.57 -8.37 18.16
C GLU A 105 -5.52 -7.52 17.29
N GLU A 106 -6.70 -7.21 17.84
CA GLU A 106 -7.70 -6.32 17.21
C GLU A 106 -7.25 -4.85 17.15
N ASP A 107 -5.96 -4.59 17.29
CA ASP A 107 -5.44 -3.22 17.35
C ASP A 107 -5.43 -2.60 15.96
N LYS A 108 -6.34 -1.66 15.75
CA LYS A 108 -6.52 -0.92 14.49
C LYS A 108 -5.59 0.28 14.37
N ASP A 109 -4.77 0.54 15.39
CA ASP A 109 -3.88 1.69 15.42
C ASP A 109 -2.49 1.32 14.88
N CYS A 110 -1.90 2.26 14.15
CA CYS A 110 -0.55 2.12 13.64
C CYS A 110 0.46 2.16 14.80
N TYR A 111 1.28 1.13 14.92
CA TYR A 111 2.33 1.07 15.94
C TYR A 111 3.49 2.00 15.58
N LYS A 112 3.86 2.89 16.50
CA LYS A 112 4.99 3.81 16.28
C LYS A 112 6.32 3.08 16.08
N GLU A 113 6.48 1.93 16.73
CA GLU A 113 7.69 1.10 16.67
C GLU A 113 7.62 -0.02 15.61
N HIS A 114 6.68 0.06 14.67
CA HIS A 114 6.48 -1.02 13.70
C HIS A 114 7.74 -1.38 12.92
N GLY A 115 8.62 -0.42 12.64
CA GLY A 115 9.90 -0.68 11.99
C GLY A 115 10.82 -1.58 12.83
N ALA A 116 10.88 -1.36 14.15
CA ALA A 116 11.64 -2.23 15.05
C ALA A 116 11.02 -3.64 15.15
N ILE A 117 9.69 -3.72 15.20
CA ILE A 117 8.95 -4.99 15.24
C ILE A 117 9.17 -5.75 13.93
N ALA A 118 9.09 -5.09 12.78
CA ALA A 118 9.34 -5.70 11.47
C ALA A 118 10.79 -6.21 11.34
N ALA A 119 11.76 -5.41 11.80
CA ALA A 119 13.17 -5.81 11.80
C ALA A 119 13.44 -7.06 12.66
N ASP A 120 12.85 -7.14 13.86
CA ASP A 120 12.94 -8.32 14.74
C ASP A 120 12.31 -9.56 14.09
N ASP A 121 11.16 -9.41 13.46
CA ASP A 121 10.50 -10.52 12.77
C ASP A 121 11.26 -10.98 11.51
N VAL A 122 11.85 -10.06 10.76
CA VAL A 122 12.75 -10.41 9.64
C VAL A 122 13.98 -11.15 10.14
N TYR A 123 14.58 -10.69 11.25
CA TYR A 123 15.72 -11.38 11.87
C TYR A 123 15.37 -12.82 12.27
N ARG A 124 14.23 -13.04 12.91
CA ARG A 124 13.77 -14.39 13.31
C ARG A 124 13.45 -15.26 12.10
N ALA A 125 12.70 -14.71 11.15
CA ALA A 125 12.33 -15.41 9.91
C ALA A 125 13.57 -15.82 9.09
N TRP A 126 14.62 -15.01 9.11
CA TRP A 126 15.91 -15.34 8.46
C TRP A 126 16.49 -16.63 9.00
N HIS A 127 16.55 -16.77 10.32
CA HIS A 127 17.08 -17.99 10.95
C HIS A 127 16.17 -19.22 10.78
N ASP A 128 14.89 -19.02 10.58
CA ASP A 128 13.96 -20.11 10.28
C ASP A 128 14.07 -20.56 8.82
N PHE A 129 14.37 -19.64 7.91
CA PHE A 129 14.50 -19.92 6.49
C PHE A 129 15.91 -20.46 6.13
N PHE A 130 16.98 -19.77 6.56
CA PHE A 130 18.37 -20.15 6.33
C PHE A 130 18.88 -21.06 7.46
N THR A 131 18.63 -22.36 7.33
CA THR A 131 19.00 -23.36 8.35
C THR A 131 20.50 -23.67 8.42
N GLY A 132 21.29 -23.14 7.46
CA GLY A 132 22.75 -23.32 7.39
C GLY A 132 23.57 -22.52 8.40
N GLY A 133 22.92 -21.71 9.25
CA GLY A 133 23.59 -20.86 10.23
C GLY A 133 24.07 -19.51 9.67
N ASP A 134 23.60 -19.14 8.48
CA ASP A 134 23.90 -17.85 7.86
C ASP A 134 23.37 -16.71 8.73
N ARG A 135 24.24 -15.74 9.01
CA ARG A 135 23.89 -14.57 9.80
C ARG A 135 22.94 -13.67 9.01
N CYS A 136 21.85 -13.28 9.64
CA CYS A 136 21.00 -12.24 9.07
C CYS A 136 21.82 -10.96 8.84
N PRO A 137 21.78 -10.36 7.63
CA PRO A 137 22.54 -9.16 7.34
C PRO A 137 22.07 -8.00 8.21
N GLU A 138 22.98 -7.44 9.01
CA GLU A 138 22.67 -6.32 9.90
C GLU A 138 22.14 -5.10 9.12
N PHE A 139 22.69 -4.84 7.93
CA PHE A 139 22.23 -3.74 7.07
C PHE A 139 20.77 -3.87 6.65
N LEU A 140 20.27 -5.09 6.47
CA LEU A 140 18.86 -5.33 6.14
C LEU A 140 17.95 -4.94 7.31
N THR A 141 18.23 -5.45 8.50
CA THR A 141 17.40 -5.20 9.68
C THR A 141 17.48 -3.75 10.15
N LEU A 142 18.66 -3.12 10.07
CA LEU A 142 18.84 -1.70 10.37
C LEU A 142 18.06 -0.81 9.41
N ALA A 143 18.07 -1.09 8.12
CA ALA A 143 17.31 -0.33 7.13
C ALA A 143 15.80 -0.40 7.39
N ILE A 144 15.28 -1.58 7.73
CA ILE A 144 13.87 -1.75 8.12
C ILE A 144 13.57 -0.96 9.40
N LYS A 145 14.40 -1.10 10.43
CA LYS A 145 14.22 -0.42 11.72
C LYS A 145 14.22 1.10 11.58
N SER A 146 15.07 1.64 10.72
CA SER A 146 15.33 3.08 10.59
C SER A 146 14.45 3.78 9.54
N HIS A 147 13.57 3.07 8.81
CA HIS A 147 12.84 3.65 7.68
C HIS A 147 12.00 4.88 8.04
N MET A 148 11.49 4.96 9.27
CA MET A 148 10.73 6.12 9.77
C MET A 148 11.55 7.42 9.84
N GLY A 149 12.88 7.36 9.76
CA GLY A 149 13.75 8.51 9.72
C GLY A 149 13.63 9.43 10.90
N GLN A 150 13.22 10.67 10.68
CA GLN A 150 13.09 11.67 11.74
C GLN A 150 11.96 11.40 12.74
N TRP A 151 11.01 10.54 12.38
CA TRP A 151 9.88 10.13 13.24
C TRP A 151 10.18 8.90 14.08
N THR A 152 11.38 8.32 13.93
CA THR A 152 11.86 7.25 14.80
C THR A 152 12.03 7.80 16.22
N GLU A 153 11.54 7.08 17.23
CA GLU A 153 11.54 7.52 18.61
C GLU A 153 12.97 7.74 19.14
N HIS A 154 13.86 6.81 18.83
CA HIS A 154 15.25 6.87 19.25
C HIS A 154 16.15 7.45 18.17
N ARG A 155 16.97 8.43 18.51
CA ARG A 155 17.86 9.12 17.57
C ARG A 155 18.90 8.19 16.93
N GLU A 156 19.34 7.19 17.65
CA GLU A 156 20.28 6.15 17.21
C GLU A 156 19.71 5.24 16.12
N ASP A 157 18.39 5.14 16.06
CA ASP A 157 17.66 4.33 15.05
C ASP A 157 17.37 5.11 13.77
N ARG A 158 17.94 6.29 13.58
CA ARG A 158 17.78 7.09 12.37
C ARG A 158 18.66 6.59 11.22
N PRO A 159 18.27 6.80 9.95
CA PRO A 159 19.05 6.38 8.79
C PRO A 159 20.47 6.92 8.80
N PHE A 160 21.45 6.03 8.75
CA PHE A 160 22.86 6.36 8.77
C PHE A 160 23.60 5.89 7.51
N THR A 161 23.37 4.66 7.07
CA THR A 161 23.99 4.08 5.87
C THR A 161 23.29 4.50 4.60
N ASN A 162 23.88 4.21 3.44
CA ASN A 162 23.23 4.46 2.15
C ASN A 162 22.00 3.58 1.96
N ILE A 163 22.01 2.34 2.48
CA ILE A 163 20.86 1.43 2.42
C ILE A 163 19.71 2.05 3.21
N ASP A 164 19.95 2.45 4.46
CA ASP A 164 18.94 3.07 5.32
C ASP A 164 18.34 4.32 4.68
N ARG A 165 19.19 5.15 4.07
CA ARG A 165 18.76 6.38 3.39
C ARG A 165 17.89 6.10 2.17
N VAL A 166 18.23 5.08 1.37
CA VAL A 166 17.42 4.68 0.22
C VAL A 166 16.05 4.23 0.69
N VAL A 167 15.97 3.36 1.71
CA VAL A 167 14.70 2.85 2.24
C VAL A 167 13.86 3.96 2.84
N HIS A 168 14.46 4.81 3.68
CA HIS A 168 13.78 5.97 4.26
C HIS A 168 13.25 6.94 3.19
N LEU A 169 14.07 7.30 2.20
CA LEU A 169 13.65 8.22 1.14
C LEU A 169 12.56 7.62 0.26
N ALA A 170 12.64 6.32 -0.04
CA ALA A 170 11.64 5.63 -0.83
C ALA A 170 10.28 5.64 -0.12
N ASP A 171 10.23 5.28 1.16
CA ASP A 171 9.02 5.35 1.97
C ASP A 171 8.52 6.79 2.10
N TYR A 172 9.40 7.73 2.44
CA TYR A 172 9.05 9.14 2.57
C TYR A 172 8.39 9.70 1.31
N MET A 173 8.97 9.44 0.13
CA MET A 173 8.43 9.91 -1.14
C MET A 173 7.09 9.25 -1.46
N ALA A 174 7.00 7.92 -1.36
CA ALA A 174 5.79 7.16 -1.62
C ALA A 174 4.63 7.49 -0.66
N SER A 175 4.94 8.06 0.51
CA SER A 175 3.95 8.48 1.49
C SER A 175 3.44 9.92 1.30
N ARG A 176 3.88 10.66 0.26
CA ARG A 176 3.44 12.04 0.02
C ARG A 176 2.23 12.11 -0.88
N SER A 177 1.19 12.80 -0.45
CA SER A 177 -0.10 12.91 -1.15
C SER A 177 -0.02 13.51 -2.56
N PHE A 178 1.07 14.19 -2.88
CA PHE A 178 1.33 14.77 -4.20
C PHE A 178 2.19 13.87 -5.10
N PHE A 179 2.59 12.70 -4.62
CA PHE A 179 3.48 11.81 -5.34
C PHE A 179 2.66 10.68 -5.98
N ASP A 180 2.50 10.74 -7.29
CA ASP A 180 1.78 9.73 -8.06
C ASP A 180 2.78 8.83 -8.80
N ILE A 181 2.51 7.53 -8.79
CA ILE A 181 3.22 6.53 -9.58
C ILE A 181 2.23 6.01 -10.61
N PRO A 182 2.38 6.38 -11.91
CA PRO A 182 1.37 6.10 -12.93
C PRO A 182 0.90 4.66 -12.97
N GLN A 183 1.81 3.68 -12.89
CA GLN A 183 1.45 2.27 -12.94
C GLN A 183 0.54 1.84 -11.77
N ILE A 184 0.80 2.34 -10.57
CA ILE A 184 -0.02 2.03 -9.38
C ILE A 184 -1.35 2.77 -9.43
N VAL A 185 -1.34 4.01 -9.93
CA VAL A 185 -2.58 4.80 -10.11
C VAL A 185 -3.47 4.15 -11.15
N GLU A 186 -2.91 3.66 -12.26
CA GLU A 186 -3.67 2.94 -13.30
C GLU A 186 -4.28 1.66 -12.75
N GLU A 187 -3.50 0.81 -12.08
CA GLU A 187 -4.01 -0.42 -11.46
C GLU A 187 -5.09 -0.13 -10.41
N TYR A 188 -4.89 0.88 -9.56
CA TYR A 188 -5.89 1.32 -8.60
C TYR A 188 -7.19 1.78 -9.27
N ASN A 189 -7.08 2.52 -10.37
CA ASN A 189 -8.24 2.99 -11.12
C ASN A 189 -8.97 1.84 -11.83
N GLU A 190 -8.24 0.83 -12.34
CA GLU A 190 -8.83 -0.37 -12.92
C GLU A 190 -9.58 -1.21 -11.88
N ASP A 191 -8.99 -1.41 -10.70
CA ASP A 191 -9.64 -2.09 -9.60
C ASP A 191 -10.88 -1.32 -9.15
N ARG A 192 -10.76 -0.01 -9.01
CA ARG A 192 -11.88 0.87 -8.68
C ARG A 192 -12.97 0.85 -9.76
N ALA A 193 -12.60 0.82 -11.04
CA ALA A 193 -13.54 0.70 -12.14
C ALA A 193 -14.28 -0.66 -12.10
N ARG A 194 -13.58 -1.73 -11.74
CA ARG A 194 -14.17 -3.07 -11.58
C ARG A 194 -15.18 -3.10 -10.42
N GLU A 195 -14.82 -2.58 -9.24
CA GLU A 195 -15.74 -2.41 -8.12
C GLU A 195 -16.97 -1.60 -8.50
N ILE A 196 -16.78 -0.56 -9.31
CA ILE A 196 -17.84 0.28 -9.84
C ILE A 196 -18.77 -0.52 -10.74
N VAL A 197 -18.23 -1.31 -11.66
CA VAL A 197 -19.02 -2.13 -12.58
C VAL A 197 -19.82 -3.17 -11.80
N GLU A 198 -19.19 -3.87 -10.85
CA GLU A 198 -19.86 -4.84 -9.98
C GLU A 198 -20.99 -4.17 -9.17
N ALA A 199 -20.72 -3.00 -8.58
CA ALA A 199 -21.76 -2.25 -7.87
C ALA A 199 -22.90 -1.78 -8.78
N LEU A 200 -22.61 -1.43 -10.04
CA LEU A 200 -23.64 -1.06 -11.02
C LEU A 200 -24.48 -2.25 -11.44
N GLU A 201 -23.87 -3.46 -11.60
CA GLU A 201 -24.59 -4.70 -11.85
C GLU A 201 -25.55 -5.05 -10.70
N ASP A 202 -25.17 -4.70 -9.46
CA ASP A 202 -26.02 -4.80 -8.27
C ASP A 202 -27.03 -3.63 -8.12
N GLY A 203 -27.09 -2.76 -9.13
CA GLY A 203 -28.04 -1.64 -9.19
C GLY A 203 -27.62 -0.41 -8.39
N TYR A 204 -26.37 -0.29 -7.94
CA TYR A 204 -25.84 0.91 -7.33
C TYR A 204 -25.37 1.91 -8.39
N HIS A 205 -25.35 3.19 -8.03
CA HIS A 205 -24.85 4.28 -8.87
C HIS A 205 -23.64 4.96 -8.23
N ILE A 206 -22.83 5.62 -9.06
CA ILE A 206 -21.67 6.37 -8.58
C ILE A 206 -21.87 7.83 -8.90
N ILE A 207 -21.86 8.64 -7.86
CA ILE A 207 -21.95 10.09 -7.95
C ILE A 207 -20.82 10.69 -7.11
N ASN A 208 -19.94 11.47 -7.76
CA ASN A 208 -18.80 12.12 -7.11
C ASN A 208 -17.93 11.13 -6.30
N ASP A 209 -17.50 10.05 -6.94
CA ASP A 209 -16.67 8.99 -6.35
C ASP A 209 -17.30 8.22 -5.15
N LYS A 210 -18.59 8.37 -4.95
CA LYS A 210 -19.33 7.65 -3.90
C LYS A 210 -20.27 6.63 -4.50
N VAL A 211 -20.25 5.42 -3.97
CA VAL A 211 -21.25 4.40 -4.28
C VAL A 211 -22.57 4.82 -3.66
N VAL A 212 -23.56 5.02 -4.51
CA VAL A 212 -24.91 5.48 -4.12
C VAL A 212 -25.88 4.33 -4.41
N PRO A 213 -26.81 4.03 -3.50
CA PRO A 213 -27.81 2.99 -3.75
C PRO A 213 -28.63 3.28 -5.01
N PRO A 214 -29.27 2.26 -5.60
CA PRO A 214 -30.12 2.42 -6.78
C PRO A 214 -31.08 3.61 -6.61
N LEU A 215 -31.25 4.38 -7.66
CA LEU A 215 -32.12 5.55 -7.65
C LEU A 215 -33.50 5.23 -7.09
N GLU A 216 -34.03 4.07 -7.35
CA GLU A 216 -35.28 3.57 -6.78
C GLU A 216 -35.28 3.56 -5.24
N LYS A 217 -34.17 3.13 -4.62
CA LYS A 217 -34.03 3.16 -3.15
C LYS A 217 -33.84 4.58 -2.62
N VAL A 218 -33.19 5.45 -3.40
CA VAL A 218 -33.03 6.87 -3.04
C VAL A 218 -34.37 7.59 -3.18
N PHE A 219 -35.09 7.35 -4.27
CA PHE A 219 -36.39 7.92 -4.51
C PHE A 219 -37.44 7.47 -3.48
N GLN A 220 -37.44 6.17 -3.16
CA GLN A 220 -38.32 5.67 -2.12
C GLN A 220 -38.09 6.42 -0.79
N LYS A 221 -36.85 6.62 -0.43
CA LYS A 221 -36.49 7.34 0.80
C LYS A 221 -36.80 8.84 0.73
N VAL A 222 -36.68 9.46 -0.44
CA VAL A 222 -37.04 10.86 -0.66
C VAL A 222 -38.57 10.98 -0.69
N TRP A 223 -39.30 10.04 -1.27
CA TRP A 223 -40.76 10.01 -1.26
C TRP A 223 -41.31 9.80 0.14
N ASP A 224 -40.73 8.92 0.93
CA ASP A 224 -41.13 8.67 2.32
C ASP A 224 -40.88 9.89 3.21
N LEU A 225 -40.01 10.81 2.80
CA LEU A 225 -39.68 12.05 3.53
C LEU A 225 -40.32 13.32 2.92
N ALA A 226 -40.92 13.21 1.74
CA ALA A 226 -41.52 14.37 1.07
C ALA A 226 -42.85 14.76 1.76
N PRO A 227 -43.07 16.05 2.05
CA PRO A 227 -44.34 16.49 2.55
C PRO A 227 -45.47 16.20 1.54
N GLU A 228 -46.69 15.92 2.03
CA GLU A 228 -47.85 15.71 1.17
C GLU A 228 -48.03 16.90 0.20
N GLY A 229 -48.08 16.59 -1.11
CA GLY A 229 -48.32 17.59 -2.16
C GLY A 229 -47.05 18.11 -2.86
N VAL A 230 -45.87 17.59 -2.54
CA VAL A 230 -44.62 17.91 -3.28
C VAL A 230 -44.45 16.92 -4.43
N GLU A 231 -44.47 17.39 -5.68
CA GLU A 231 -44.05 16.59 -6.82
C GLU A 231 -42.55 16.32 -6.75
N VAL A 232 -42.14 15.07 -6.51
CA VAL A 232 -40.75 14.65 -6.56
C VAL A 232 -40.40 14.36 -8.02
N PHE A 233 -39.55 15.19 -8.59
CA PHE A 233 -39.11 15.09 -9.96
C PHE A 233 -38.22 13.84 -10.14
N GLU A 234 -38.53 12.93 -11.06
CA GLU A 234 -37.65 11.86 -11.49
C GLU A 234 -36.47 12.46 -12.26
N PRO A 235 -35.23 12.49 -11.72
CA PRO A 235 -34.09 12.96 -12.49
C PRO A 235 -33.61 11.82 -13.39
N GLY A 236 -33.78 11.97 -14.67
CA GLY A 236 -33.19 11.06 -15.65
C GLY A 236 -33.82 11.07 -17.04
N ARG A 237 -35.11 11.38 -17.21
CA ARG A 237 -35.71 11.40 -18.54
C ARG A 237 -35.70 12.78 -19.24
N ALA A 238 -35.68 13.86 -18.54
CA ALA A 238 -35.80 15.21 -19.16
C ALA A 238 -34.43 15.77 -19.64
N ARG A 239 -33.34 15.51 -18.96
CA ARG A 239 -32.02 16.09 -19.32
C ARG A 239 -31.32 15.43 -20.50
N TRP A 240 -31.54 14.15 -20.75
CA TRP A 240 -30.96 13.47 -21.91
C TRP A 240 -31.58 13.96 -23.23
N ASN A 241 -32.88 14.22 -23.23
CA ASN A 241 -33.57 14.71 -24.41
C ASN A 241 -33.24 16.19 -24.75
N GLU A 242 -32.82 16.99 -23.76
CA GLU A 242 -32.38 18.38 -24.00
C GLU A 242 -30.93 18.49 -24.49
N MET A 243 -30.06 17.53 -24.15
CA MET A 243 -28.67 17.49 -24.65
C MET A 243 -28.53 16.95 -26.07
N GLU A 244 -29.48 16.09 -26.53
CA GLU A 244 -29.53 15.63 -27.93
C GLU A 244 -30.23 16.62 -28.86
N ALA A 245 -30.95 17.61 -28.34
CA ALA A 245 -31.68 18.57 -29.13
C ALA A 245 -30.90 19.86 -29.45
N ASN A 246 -29.69 20.02 -28.92
CA ASN A 246 -28.82 21.18 -29.21
C ASN A 246 -27.38 20.68 -29.44
N PRO A 247 -26.96 20.42 -30.73
CA PRO A 247 -25.60 20.06 -31.10
C PRO A 247 -24.63 21.23 -30.99
#